data_3ba1654623d8c3e5c9a349938b69e220
#
_entry.id   3ba1654623d8c3e5c9a349938b69e220
#
_cell.length_a   1.000
_cell.length_b   1.000
_cell.length_c   1.000
_cell.angle_alpha   90.00
_cell.angle_beta   90.00
_cell.angle_gamma   90.00
#
_symmetry.space_group_name_H-M   'P 1'
#
loop_
_entity.id
_entity.type
_entity.pdbx_description
1 polymer ?
#
loop_
_entity_poly.entity_id
_entity_poly.type
_entity_poly.pdbx_seq_one_letter_code
_entity_poly.pdbx_strand_id
1 'polypeptide(L)'
;SLRFERSSSDYLSKTFGSGGNRKTATQSFWLKRSLLSTNMMLGLTNYPSGSYYGIQALTDDVLDIYLYYNGSAWEGRLKTNRVFRDVSSWYHFVLAWDTTQSTASDRLKFYVNGVQETSFSVETYPDQNQDLDWNNNIAHQINSGGGGAFSGYLAEMVFIDGQQLDPTSF
;
A
#
# COMPACT_ATOMS: atom_id res chain seq x y z
N SER A 1 5.13 -0.95 18.34
CA SER A 1 5.53 -0.34 17.06
C SER A 1 6.99 -0.67 16.75
N LEU A 2 7.30 -0.75 15.48
CA LEU A 2 8.66 -0.88 14.96
C LEU A 2 9.12 0.48 14.43
N ARG A 3 10.36 0.86 14.74
CA ARG A 3 11.01 2.02 14.14
C ARG A 3 11.83 1.56 12.94
N PHE A 4 11.72 2.30 11.86
CA PHE A 4 12.56 2.15 10.68
C PHE A 4 13.38 3.42 10.46
N GLU A 5 14.60 3.24 9.96
CA GLU A 5 15.50 4.34 9.63
C GLU A 5 16.02 4.15 8.20
N ARG A 6 15.79 5.15 7.35
CA ARG A 6 16.17 5.08 5.93
C ARG A 6 17.67 4.84 5.72
N SER A 7 18.50 5.43 6.58
CA SER A 7 19.96 5.32 6.49
C SER A 7 20.50 3.93 6.84
N SER A 8 19.76 3.15 7.63
CA SER A 8 20.14 1.79 8.01
C SER A 8 19.67 0.72 7.04
N SER A 9 18.78 1.08 6.09
CA SER A 9 18.18 0.16 5.13
C SER A 9 17.44 -1.03 5.79
N ASP A 10 16.87 -0.81 6.96
CA ASP A 10 16.12 -1.84 7.69
C ASP A 10 14.88 -2.24 6.93
N TYR A 11 14.62 -3.54 6.83
CA TYR A 11 13.38 -4.06 6.27
C TYR A 11 13.04 -5.43 6.86
N LEU A 12 11.77 -5.80 6.76
CA LEU A 12 11.31 -7.17 7.00
C LEU A 12 10.91 -7.78 5.65
N SER A 13 11.20 -9.05 5.45
CA SER A 13 10.85 -9.74 4.21
C SER A 13 10.28 -11.11 4.47
N LYS A 14 9.29 -11.50 3.64
CA LYS A 14 8.73 -12.84 3.64
C LYS A 14 8.33 -13.24 2.22
N THR A 15 8.68 -14.44 1.80
CA THR A 15 8.13 -15.10 0.63
C THR A 15 7.09 -16.12 1.10
N PHE A 16 5.88 -16.04 0.57
CA PHE A 16 4.84 -17.02 0.89
C PHE A 16 5.14 -18.36 0.21
N GLY A 17 4.86 -19.46 0.89
CA GLY A 17 5.12 -20.82 0.36
C GLY A 17 4.18 -21.21 -0.77
N SER A 18 3.02 -20.58 -0.86
CA SER A 18 2.03 -20.74 -1.95
C SER A 18 1.30 -19.44 -2.15
N GLY A 19 0.73 -19.21 -3.32
CA GLY A 19 -0.17 -18.09 -3.55
C GLY A 19 -1.48 -18.26 -2.79
N GLY A 20 -1.99 -17.17 -2.22
CA GLY A 20 -3.34 -17.07 -1.66
C GLY A 20 -4.33 -16.47 -2.65
N ASN A 21 -5.34 -15.76 -2.15
CA ASN A 21 -6.30 -15.08 -3.00
C ASN A 21 -5.65 -13.84 -3.64
N ARG A 22 -5.46 -13.89 -4.95
CA ARG A 22 -4.84 -12.81 -5.72
C ARG A 22 -5.80 -11.70 -6.13
N LYS A 23 -7.09 -11.89 -5.88
CA LYS A 23 -8.14 -10.93 -6.30
C LYS A 23 -8.68 -10.10 -5.16
N THR A 24 -8.63 -10.63 -3.93
CA THR A 24 -9.28 -10.01 -2.78
C THR A 24 -8.36 -10.04 -1.57
N ALA A 25 -8.09 -8.89 -0.98
CA ALA A 25 -7.36 -8.80 0.30
C ALA A 25 -7.50 -7.41 0.93
N THR A 26 -7.02 -7.29 2.16
CA THR A 26 -6.94 -6.01 2.88
C THR A 26 -5.61 -5.90 3.59
N GLN A 27 -4.99 -4.73 3.50
CA GLN A 27 -3.84 -4.33 4.29
C GLN A 27 -4.24 -3.19 5.23
N SER A 28 -3.97 -3.35 6.52
CA SER A 28 -4.20 -2.33 7.55
C SER A 28 -2.94 -2.09 8.34
N PHE A 29 -2.62 -0.83 8.64
CA PHE A 29 -1.48 -0.48 9.50
C PHE A 29 -1.55 0.95 10.02
N TRP A 30 -0.91 1.17 11.16
CA TRP A 30 -0.65 2.50 11.69
C TRP A 30 0.75 2.95 11.29
N LEU A 31 0.85 4.21 10.88
CA LEU A 31 2.10 4.80 10.43
C LEU A 31 2.28 6.19 11.02
N LYS A 32 3.50 6.47 11.49
CA LYS A 32 3.96 7.81 11.85
C LYS A 32 5.24 8.12 11.10
N ARG A 33 5.23 9.15 10.26
CA ARG A 33 6.39 9.58 9.50
C ARG A 33 7.36 10.35 10.38
N SER A 34 8.67 10.25 10.11
CA SER A 34 9.69 11.11 10.70
C SER A 34 10.45 11.94 9.67
N LEU A 35 10.17 11.73 8.37
CA LEU A 35 10.81 12.42 7.25
C LEU A 35 9.74 12.84 6.25
N LEU A 36 9.85 14.06 5.72
CA LEU A 36 8.97 14.64 4.72
C LEU A 36 9.71 14.91 3.41
N SER A 37 8.96 15.25 2.37
CA SER A 37 9.45 15.68 1.05
C SER A 37 10.42 14.69 0.43
N THR A 38 10.18 13.41 0.64
CA THR A 38 11.07 12.33 0.19
C THR A 38 10.23 11.14 -0.27
N ASN A 39 10.61 10.55 -1.40
CA ASN A 39 9.97 9.31 -1.86
C ASN A 39 10.26 8.16 -0.88
N MET A 40 9.22 7.53 -0.37
CA MET A 40 9.32 6.43 0.58
C MET A 40 8.21 5.41 0.35
N MET A 41 8.56 4.12 0.36
CA MET A 41 7.57 3.04 0.36
C MET A 41 7.02 2.84 1.77
N LEU A 42 5.72 2.82 1.92
CA LEU A 42 5.01 2.70 3.18
C LEU A 42 4.27 1.35 3.24
N GLY A 43 4.26 0.74 4.43
CA GLY A 43 3.51 -0.50 4.62
C GLY A 43 4.12 -1.71 3.90
N LEU A 44 3.25 -2.65 3.52
CA LEU A 44 3.64 -3.84 2.78
C LEU A 44 3.86 -3.50 1.31
N THR A 45 4.92 -4.03 0.73
CA THR A 45 5.29 -3.86 -0.67
C THR A 45 5.69 -5.19 -1.29
N ASN A 46 5.64 -5.30 -2.59
CA ASN A 46 6.24 -6.41 -3.31
C ASN A 46 6.97 -5.93 -4.58
N TYR A 47 7.79 -6.79 -5.16
CA TYR A 47 8.70 -6.47 -6.26
C TYR A 47 8.69 -7.55 -7.34
N PRO A 48 7.59 -7.78 -8.05
CA PRO A 48 7.62 -8.69 -9.17
C PRO A 48 8.33 -8.03 -10.36
N SER A 49 9.31 -8.71 -10.92
CA SER A 49 9.96 -8.31 -12.17
C SER A 49 10.49 -6.85 -12.22
N GLY A 50 10.90 -6.31 -11.06
CA GLY A 50 11.44 -4.95 -10.97
C GLY A 50 10.41 -3.83 -10.83
N SER A 51 9.13 -4.14 -10.75
CA SER A 51 8.06 -3.17 -10.47
C SER A 51 7.75 -3.10 -8.98
N TYR A 52 7.36 -1.91 -8.51
CA TYR A 52 7.00 -1.68 -7.11
C TYR A 52 5.48 -1.67 -6.98
N TYR A 53 4.96 -2.42 -6.01
CA TYR A 53 3.56 -2.37 -5.61
C TYR A 53 3.50 -1.98 -4.14
N GLY A 54 2.60 -1.09 -3.78
CA GLY A 54 2.46 -0.62 -2.41
C GLY A 54 1.99 0.81 -2.33
N ILE A 55 2.16 1.41 -1.17
CA ILE A 55 1.86 2.81 -0.91
C ILE A 55 3.18 3.58 -0.86
N GLN A 56 3.34 4.57 -1.71
CA GLN A 56 4.50 5.45 -1.74
C GLN A 56 4.11 6.86 -1.26
N ALA A 57 4.87 7.43 -0.34
CA ALA A 57 4.86 8.87 -0.11
C ALA A 57 5.78 9.53 -1.14
N LEU A 58 5.33 10.60 -1.76
CA LEU A 58 6.09 11.36 -2.75
C LEU A 58 6.79 12.59 -2.13
N THR A 59 7.59 13.28 -2.91
CA THR A 59 8.33 14.48 -2.48
C THR A 59 7.42 15.67 -2.16
N ASP A 60 6.19 15.69 -2.67
CA ASP A 60 5.13 16.66 -2.36
C ASP A 60 4.24 16.22 -1.18
N ASP A 61 4.60 15.10 -0.52
CA ASP A 61 3.94 14.52 0.64
C ASP A 61 2.51 14.01 0.39
N VAL A 62 2.11 13.81 -0.86
CA VAL A 62 0.93 13.04 -1.22
C VAL A 62 1.25 11.55 -1.20
N LEU A 63 0.22 10.70 -1.15
CA LEU A 63 0.38 9.26 -1.30
C LEU A 63 0.04 8.83 -2.72
N ASP A 64 0.87 7.97 -3.27
CA ASP A 64 0.68 7.31 -4.56
C ASP A 64 0.64 5.78 -4.31
N ILE A 65 -0.50 5.19 -4.59
CA ILE A 65 -0.79 3.78 -4.31
C ILE A 65 -0.74 3.05 -5.64
N TYR A 66 0.13 2.05 -5.72
CA TYR A 66 0.30 1.20 -6.89
C TYR A 66 -0.15 -0.21 -6.56
N LEU A 67 -1.20 -0.67 -7.21
CA LEU A 67 -1.73 -2.01 -6.99
C LEU A 67 -1.38 -2.98 -8.12
N TYR A 68 -1.33 -2.52 -9.36
CA TYR A 68 -1.07 -3.35 -10.51
C TYR A 68 -0.43 -2.58 -11.68
N TYR A 69 0.47 -3.25 -12.40
CA TYR A 69 1.09 -2.79 -13.65
C TYR A 69 0.92 -3.85 -14.74
N ASN A 70 0.31 -3.49 -15.86
CA ASN A 70 -0.02 -4.44 -16.94
C ASN A 70 1.09 -4.62 -17.99
N GLY A 71 2.27 -4.09 -17.75
CA GLY A 71 3.41 -4.09 -18.68
C GLY A 71 3.54 -2.82 -19.53
N SER A 72 2.52 -1.96 -19.58
CA SER A 72 2.57 -0.68 -20.30
C SER A 72 2.00 0.49 -19.49
N ALA A 73 1.06 0.25 -18.60
CA ALA A 73 0.44 1.28 -17.76
C ALA A 73 0.19 0.78 -16.34
N TRP A 74 0.09 1.71 -15.39
CA TRP A 74 -0.34 1.45 -14.03
C TRP A 74 -1.87 1.38 -14.01
N GLU A 75 -2.38 0.22 -13.66
CA GLU A 75 -3.79 -0.01 -13.32
C GLU A 75 -3.93 -0.22 -11.82
N GLY A 76 -5.09 0.10 -11.25
CA GLY A 76 -5.19 0.10 -9.79
C GLY A 76 -4.20 1.08 -9.16
N ARG A 77 -4.22 2.33 -9.63
CA ARG A 77 -3.41 3.42 -9.10
C ARG A 77 -4.29 4.53 -8.57
N LEU A 78 -4.05 4.91 -7.31
CA LEU A 78 -4.70 6.04 -6.66
C LEU A 78 -3.63 7.00 -6.17
N LYS A 79 -3.63 8.26 -6.66
CA LYS A 79 -2.77 9.32 -6.15
C LYS A 79 -3.63 10.35 -5.43
N THR A 80 -3.40 10.55 -4.12
CA THR A 80 -4.21 11.46 -3.31
C THR A 80 -3.98 12.92 -3.69
N ASN A 81 -5.02 13.76 -3.56
CA ASN A 81 -4.87 15.20 -3.49
C ASN A 81 -4.48 15.66 -2.07
N ARG A 82 -4.81 14.84 -1.09
CA ARG A 82 -4.48 15.07 0.32
C ARG A 82 -2.98 14.91 0.55
N VAL A 83 -2.41 15.83 1.35
CA VAL A 83 -1.02 15.79 1.80
C VAL A 83 -0.92 15.27 3.23
N PHE A 84 0.20 14.60 3.57
CA PHE A 84 0.43 13.91 4.84
C PHE A 84 1.70 14.44 5.49
N ARG A 85 1.66 15.68 6.00
CA ARG A 85 2.83 16.43 6.52
C ARG A 85 2.95 16.46 8.03
N ASP A 86 1.98 15.95 8.77
CA ASP A 86 2.05 15.94 10.22
C ASP A 86 2.91 14.76 10.69
N VAL A 87 4.14 15.04 11.09
CA VAL A 87 5.08 14.06 11.66
C VAL A 87 4.84 13.77 13.14
N SER A 88 3.96 14.53 13.80
CA SER A 88 3.59 14.31 15.21
C SER A 88 2.48 13.28 15.37
N SER A 89 1.67 13.09 14.35
CA SER A 89 0.47 12.25 14.38
C SER A 89 0.69 10.86 13.78
N TRP A 90 -0.05 9.90 14.30
CA TRP A 90 -0.25 8.61 13.69
C TRP A 90 -1.38 8.68 12.66
N TYR A 91 -1.20 8.00 11.54
CA TYR A 91 -2.22 7.77 10.54
C TYR A 91 -2.57 6.29 10.52
N HIS A 92 -3.85 5.97 10.55
CA HIS A 92 -4.35 4.63 10.27
C HIS A 92 -4.66 4.53 8.77
N PHE A 93 -4.01 3.63 8.07
CA PHE A 93 -4.26 3.34 6.66
C PHE A 93 -4.88 1.97 6.50
N VAL A 94 -5.95 1.91 5.69
CA VAL A 94 -6.53 0.65 5.22
C VAL A 94 -6.60 0.70 3.71
N LEU A 95 -5.94 -0.25 3.05
CA LEU A 95 -6.01 -0.48 1.61
C LEU A 95 -6.72 -1.80 1.38
N ALA A 96 -7.90 -1.75 0.78
CA ALA A 96 -8.75 -2.91 0.57
C ALA A 96 -9.10 -3.06 -0.91
N TRP A 97 -8.95 -4.27 -1.45
CA TRP A 97 -9.27 -4.53 -2.85
C TRP A 97 -10.06 -5.82 -3.03
N ASP A 98 -10.91 -5.80 -4.05
CA ASP A 98 -11.64 -6.95 -4.57
C ASP A 98 -11.88 -6.76 -6.07
N THR A 99 -11.04 -7.35 -6.90
CA THR A 99 -11.12 -7.19 -8.36
C THR A 99 -12.34 -7.88 -8.97
N THR A 100 -13.08 -8.70 -8.20
CA THR A 100 -14.29 -9.36 -8.71
C THR A 100 -15.50 -8.42 -8.82
N GLN A 101 -15.44 -7.26 -8.17
CA GLN A 101 -16.52 -6.28 -8.16
C GLN A 101 -16.83 -5.76 -9.57
N SER A 102 -18.13 -5.63 -9.89
CA SER A 102 -18.58 -5.09 -11.19
C SER A 102 -18.28 -3.61 -11.35
N THR A 103 -18.43 -2.83 -10.26
CA THR A 103 -18.13 -1.40 -10.23
C THR A 103 -16.63 -1.19 -10.04
N ALA A 104 -15.99 -0.42 -10.91
CA ALA A 104 -14.55 -0.20 -10.88
C ALA A 104 -14.08 0.40 -9.55
N SER A 105 -14.76 1.42 -9.04
CA SER A 105 -14.44 2.07 -7.76
C SER A 105 -14.60 1.16 -6.52
N ASP A 106 -15.32 0.05 -6.65
CA ASP A 106 -15.43 -0.93 -5.58
C ASP A 106 -14.27 -1.94 -5.57
N ARG A 107 -13.47 -1.99 -6.65
CA ARG A 107 -12.33 -2.91 -6.75
C ARG A 107 -11.11 -2.48 -5.93
N LEU A 108 -11.01 -1.20 -5.60
CA LEU A 108 -9.90 -0.66 -4.83
C LEU A 108 -10.39 0.50 -3.97
N LYS A 109 -10.23 0.38 -2.66
CA LYS A 109 -10.64 1.39 -1.67
C LYS A 109 -9.46 1.72 -0.75
N PHE A 110 -9.29 2.98 -0.49
CA PHE A 110 -8.27 3.48 0.44
C PHE A 110 -8.93 4.31 1.53
N TYR A 111 -8.54 4.06 2.77
CA TYR A 111 -9.08 4.76 3.95
C TYR A 111 -7.95 5.36 4.77
N VAL A 112 -8.23 6.52 5.33
CA VAL A 112 -7.33 7.25 6.22
C VAL A 112 -8.08 7.60 7.50
N ASN A 113 -7.59 7.13 8.64
CA ASN A 113 -8.20 7.37 9.96
C ASN A 113 -9.70 7.05 9.99
N GLY A 114 -10.08 5.91 9.43
CA GLY A 114 -11.46 5.42 9.40
C GLY A 114 -12.35 6.01 8.30
N VAL A 115 -11.88 6.99 7.52
CA VAL A 115 -12.65 7.65 6.46
C VAL A 115 -12.13 7.27 5.10
N GLN A 116 -13.02 6.88 4.18
CA GLN A 116 -12.63 6.59 2.79
C GLN A 116 -12.11 7.85 2.10
N GLU A 117 -10.92 7.76 1.52
CA GLU A 117 -10.39 8.80 0.64
C GLU A 117 -11.07 8.70 -0.73
N THR A 118 -11.58 9.80 -1.22
CA THR A 118 -12.30 9.89 -2.49
C THR A 118 -11.76 11.01 -3.39
N SER A 119 -10.73 11.72 -2.94
CA SER A 119 -10.13 12.83 -3.69
C SER A 119 -8.76 12.44 -4.22
N PHE A 120 -8.70 12.13 -5.51
CA PHE A 120 -7.49 11.67 -6.18
C PHE A 120 -7.15 12.55 -7.38
N SER A 121 -5.86 12.75 -7.62
CA SER A 121 -5.32 13.38 -8.85
C SER A 121 -5.05 12.35 -9.94
N VAL A 122 -4.84 11.08 -9.56
CA VAL A 122 -4.83 9.92 -10.44
C VAL A 122 -5.75 8.88 -9.83
N GLU A 123 -6.65 8.35 -10.64
CA GLU A 123 -7.65 7.39 -10.21
C GLU A 123 -7.88 6.36 -11.33
N THR A 124 -7.23 5.22 -11.19
CA THR A 124 -7.40 4.07 -12.08
C THR A 124 -7.62 2.81 -11.25
N TYR A 125 -8.37 1.88 -11.80
CA TYR A 125 -8.77 0.65 -11.12
C TYR A 125 -8.33 -0.57 -11.92
N PRO A 126 -8.00 -1.71 -11.26
CA PRO A 126 -7.70 -2.94 -11.97
C PRO A 126 -8.90 -3.43 -12.77
N ASP A 127 -8.65 -4.19 -13.82
CA ASP A 127 -9.70 -4.85 -14.58
C ASP A 127 -10.51 -5.82 -13.71
N GLN A 128 -11.76 -6.04 -14.09
CA GLN A 128 -12.59 -7.01 -13.37
C GLN A 128 -11.98 -8.41 -13.47
N ASN A 129 -11.89 -9.09 -12.32
CA ASN A 129 -11.27 -10.40 -12.15
C ASN A 129 -9.75 -10.43 -12.38
N GLN A 130 -9.08 -9.29 -12.39
CA GLN A 130 -7.62 -9.22 -12.49
C GLN A 130 -6.95 -9.94 -11.31
N ASP A 131 -6.03 -10.85 -11.62
CA ASP A 131 -5.12 -11.42 -10.63
C ASP A 131 -3.99 -10.44 -10.35
N LEU A 132 -3.83 -10.03 -9.10
CA LEU A 132 -2.76 -9.15 -8.65
C LEU A 132 -1.54 -9.95 -8.20
N ASP A 133 -0.38 -9.27 -8.09
CA ASP A 133 0.84 -9.91 -7.57
C ASP A 133 0.91 -9.95 -6.03
N TRP A 134 -0.03 -9.29 -5.37
CA TRP A 134 -0.25 -9.43 -3.95
C TRP A 134 -0.67 -10.85 -3.61
N ASN A 135 -0.15 -11.34 -2.47
CA ASN A 135 -0.42 -12.69 -1.98
C ASN A 135 0.02 -13.82 -2.94
N ASN A 136 0.91 -13.52 -3.87
CA ASN A 136 1.57 -14.49 -4.73
C ASN A 136 2.82 -15.08 -4.04
N ASN A 137 3.37 -16.15 -4.58
CA ASN A 137 4.64 -16.76 -4.12
C ASN A 137 5.84 -15.92 -4.60
N ILE A 138 5.93 -14.68 -4.12
CA ILE A 138 7.04 -13.75 -4.35
C ILE A 138 7.43 -13.08 -3.04
N ALA A 139 8.58 -12.42 -3.01
CA ALA A 139 9.02 -11.70 -1.83
C ALA A 139 8.11 -10.49 -1.57
N HIS A 140 7.59 -10.40 -0.35
CA HIS A 140 6.89 -9.24 0.19
C HIS A 140 7.76 -8.60 1.26
N GLN A 141 7.78 -7.28 1.32
CA GLN A 141 8.62 -6.52 2.24
C GLN A 141 7.81 -5.48 3.00
N ILE A 142 8.14 -5.26 4.24
CA ILE A 142 7.76 -4.09 5.02
C ILE A 142 9.00 -3.21 5.10
N ASN A 143 8.90 -2.00 4.61
CA ASN A 143 10.01 -1.11 4.32
C ASN A 143 10.99 -1.71 3.28
N SER A 144 11.35 -0.97 2.31
CA SER A 144 12.20 -1.43 1.23
C SER A 144 13.65 -1.09 1.53
N GLY A 145 14.54 -2.08 1.51
CA GLY A 145 15.98 -1.90 1.65
C GLY A 145 16.64 -1.22 0.46
N GLY A 146 16.26 0.01 0.13
CA GLY A 146 16.82 0.73 -1.01
C GLY A 146 16.47 2.21 -1.00
N GLY A 147 16.65 2.90 -2.11
CA GLY A 147 16.40 4.35 -2.23
C GLY A 147 14.97 4.81 -1.90
N GLY A 148 14.03 3.89 -1.71
CA GLY A 148 12.67 4.12 -1.26
C GLY A 148 12.39 3.76 0.19
N ALA A 149 13.42 3.53 1.01
CA ALA A 149 13.24 3.15 2.41
C ALA A 149 12.51 4.24 3.22
N PHE A 150 11.65 3.81 4.12
CA PHE A 150 10.86 4.63 5.02
C PHE A 150 11.65 5.02 6.26
N SER A 151 11.42 6.23 6.78
CA SER A 151 11.83 6.66 8.11
C SER A 151 10.61 7.00 8.95
N GLY A 152 10.48 6.34 10.10
CA GLY A 152 9.35 6.53 11.00
C GLY A 152 8.99 5.29 11.78
N TYR A 153 7.72 5.17 12.13
CA TYR A 153 7.20 4.10 12.97
C TYR A 153 6.02 3.41 12.29
N LEU A 154 5.99 2.09 12.35
CA LEU A 154 4.87 1.24 11.96
C LEU A 154 4.34 0.46 13.15
N ALA A 155 3.04 0.32 13.24
CA ALA A 155 2.37 -0.50 14.24
C ALA A 155 1.18 -1.24 13.63
N GLU A 156 0.83 -2.37 14.25
CA GLU A 156 -0.38 -3.14 13.91
C GLU A 156 -0.52 -3.44 12.42
N MET A 157 0.59 -3.84 11.78
CA MET A 157 0.59 -4.25 10.38
C MET A 157 -0.15 -5.59 10.25
N VAL A 158 -1.28 -5.56 9.55
CA VAL A 158 -2.15 -6.71 9.29
C VAL A 158 -2.36 -6.85 7.79
N PHE A 159 -2.25 -8.07 7.28
CA PHE A 159 -2.62 -8.44 5.92
C PHE A 159 -3.65 -9.57 5.98
N ILE A 160 -4.85 -9.33 5.46
CA ILE A 160 -5.97 -10.27 5.46
C ILE A 160 -6.17 -10.79 4.04
N ASP A 161 -5.95 -12.08 3.86
CA ASP A 161 -6.16 -12.79 2.60
C ASP A 161 -7.65 -13.07 2.38
N GLY A 162 -8.13 -12.85 1.16
CA GLY A 162 -9.46 -13.25 0.69
C GLY A 162 -10.63 -12.38 1.17
N GLN A 163 -10.39 -11.25 1.82
CA GLN A 163 -11.45 -10.36 2.29
C GLN A 163 -11.15 -8.89 2.00
N GLN A 164 -12.13 -8.17 1.46
CA GLN A 164 -12.13 -6.72 1.35
C GLN A 164 -12.85 -6.13 2.56
N LEU A 165 -12.09 -5.69 3.54
CA LEU A 165 -12.60 -5.18 4.82
C LEU A 165 -12.52 -3.66 4.86
N ASP A 166 -13.41 -3.05 5.64
CA ASP A 166 -13.38 -1.64 5.96
C ASP A 166 -12.66 -1.37 7.31
N PRO A 167 -12.39 -0.08 7.66
CA PRO A 167 -11.67 0.26 8.90
C PRO A 167 -12.34 -0.18 10.20
N THR A 168 -13.62 -0.53 10.21
CA THR A 168 -14.33 -0.97 11.43
C THR A 168 -13.91 -2.37 11.87
N SER A 169 -13.13 -3.06 11.04
CA SER A 169 -12.60 -4.41 11.31
C SER A 169 -11.27 -4.40 12.07
N PHE A 170 -10.68 -3.21 12.33
CA PHE A 170 -9.36 -3.04 12.95
C PHE A 170 -9.34 -2.11 14.15
#